data_78e7bb53720b2f5e9c54459c4cfe36e1
#
_entry.id   78e7bb53720b2f5e9c54459c4cfe36e1
#
_cell.length_a   1.000
_cell.length_b   1.000
_cell.length_c   1.000
_cell.angle_alpha   90.00
_cell.angle_beta   90.00
_cell.angle_gamma   90.00
#
_symmetry.space_group_name_H-M   'P 1'
#
loop_
_entity.id
_entity.type
_entity.pdbx_description
1 polymer ?
#
loop_
_entity_poly.entity_id
_entity_poly.type
_entity_poly.pdbx_seq_one_letter_code
_entity_poly.pdbx_strand_id
1 'polypeptide(L)'
;MKIGELAERSGLAASAIRYYEQQGLLPKTVRGANGYRVYEEGALERLHMIQIGQNLGFTLGAIRKVLALQGTAYQDGLMQGMDLRLVEIDQLMETLSQQREALLDARQKLLELGLTGICQNTPEPILPPKRRR
;
A
#
# COMPACT_ATOMS: atom_id res chain seq x y z
N MET A 1 -7.08 -24.77 9.68
CA MET A 1 -7.36 -23.65 10.61
C MET A 1 -8.62 -22.92 10.15
N LYS A 2 -9.45 -22.52 11.09
CA LYS A 2 -10.66 -21.73 10.81
C LYS A 2 -10.30 -20.26 10.61
N ILE A 3 -11.21 -19.50 9.99
CA ILE A 3 -10.97 -18.08 9.70
C ILE A 3 -10.69 -17.24 10.96
N GLY A 4 -11.35 -17.56 12.08
CA GLY A 4 -11.11 -16.87 13.35
C GLY A 4 -9.68 -17.04 13.87
N GLU A 5 -9.14 -18.23 13.79
CA GLU A 5 -7.76 -18.52 14.16
C GLU A 5 -6.78 -17.82 13.20
N LEU A 6 -7.06 -17.86 11.91
CA LEU A 6 -6.24 -17.20 10.90
C LEU A 6 -6.25 -15.68 11.10
N ALA A 7 -7.41 -15.10 11.42
CA ALA A 7 -7.54 -13.67 11.73
C ALA A 7 -6.70 -13.29 12.95
N GLU A 8 -6.78 -14.09 14.01
CA GLU A 8 -6.03 -13.85 15.25
C GLU A 8 -4.51 -13.93 15.00
N ARG A 9 -4.07 -14.98 14.31
CA ARG A 9 -2.64 -15.20 14.04
C ARG A 9 -2.05 -14.20 13.04
N SER A 10 -2.83 -13.73 12.07
CA SER A 10 -2.38 -12.76 11.08
C SER A 10 -2.50 -11.31 11.53
N GLY A 11 -3.31 -11.05 12.55
CA GLY A 11 -3.64 -9.69 12.96
C GLY A 11 -4.60 -8.96 12.03
N LEU A 12 -5.23 -9.68 11.10
CA LEU A 12 -6.18 -9.13 10.14
C LEU A 12 -7.63 -9.44 10.56
N ALA A 13 -8.55 -8.56 10.18
CA ALA A 13 -9.97 -8.85 10.33
C ALA A 13 -10.40 -9.98 9.39
N ALA A 14 -11.37 -10.79 9.82
CA ALA A 14 -11.90 -11.87 9.00
C ALA A 14 -12.46 -11.36 7.65
N SER A 15 -13.04 -10.15 7.65
CA SER A 15 -13.54 -9.51 6.42
C SER A 15 -12.42 -9.23 5.41
N ALA A 16 -11.25 -8.81 5.90
CA ALA A 16 -10.08 -8.58 5.03
C ALA A 16 -9.58 -9.89 4.41
N ILE A 17 -9.55 -10.97 5.20
CA ILE A 17 -9.15 -12.30 4.72
C ILE A 17 -10.09 -12.79 3.63
N ARG A 18 -11.41 -12.63 3.82
CA ARG A 18 -12.41 -12.97 2.80
C ARG A 18 -12.23 -12.14 1.53
N TYR A 19 -11.91 -10.87 1.69
CA TYR A 19 -11.65 -9.99 0.55
C TYR A 19 -10.45 -10.47 -0.26
N TYR A 20 -9.34 -10.80 0.39
CA TYR A 20 -8.17 -11.33 -0.28
C TYR A 20 -8.44 -12.67 -0.98
N GLU A 21 -9.24 -13.52 -0.35
CA GLU A 21 -9.67 -14.78 -0.96
C GLU A 21 -10.50 -14.54 -2.24
N GLN A 22 -11.45 -13.59 -2.18
CA GLN A 22 -12.25 -13.20 -3.35
C GLN A 22 -11.41 -12.59 -4.46
N GLN A 23 -10.35 -11.87 -4.13
CA GLN A 23 -9.44 -11.28 -5.10
C GLN A 23 -8.42 -12.27 -5.67
N GLY A 24 -8.50 -13.52 -5.29
CA GLY A 24 -7.59 -14.56 -5.79
C GLY A 24 -6.19 -14.51 -5.19
N LEU A 25 -6.02 -13.83 -4.06
CA LEU A 25 -4.73 -13.72 -3.37
C LEU A 25 -4.44 -14.91 -2.46
N LEU A 26 -5.49 -15.59 -2.02
CA LEU A 26 -5.39 -16.81 -1.22
C LEU A 26 -5.90 -18.00 -2.02
N PRO A 27 -5.34 -19.20 -1.79
CA PRO A 27 -5.88 -20.40 -2.40
C PRO A 27 -7.32 -20.62 -1.92
N LYS A 28 -8.13 -21.22 -2.79
CA LYS A 28 -9.52 -21.51 -2.44
C LYS A 28 -9.56 -22.43 -1.24
N THR A 29 -10.37 -22.03 -0.26
CA THR A 29 -10.57 -22.84 0.93
C THR A 29 -11.43 -24.06 0.63
N VAL A 30 -11.11 -25.15 1.27
CA VAL A 30 -11.95 -26.36 1.28
C VAL A 30 -12.92 -26.22 2.45
N ARG A 31 -14.22 -26.45 2.20
CA ARG A 31 -15.18 -26.51 3.28
C ARG A 31 -15.05 -27.83 4.02
N GLY A 32 -14.85 -27.76 5.34
CA GLY A 32 -14.85 -28.94 6.20
C GLY A 32 -16.22 -29.58 6.32
N ALA A 33 -16.31 -30.71 7.03
CA ALA A 33 -17.53 -31.49 7.23
C ALA A 33 -18.71 -30.68 7.80
N ASN A 34 -18.43 -29.56 8.50
CA ASN A 34 -19.43 -28.68 9.12
C ASN A 34 -19.79 -27.48 8.27
N GLY A 35 -19.38 -27.42 7.00
CA GLY A 35 -19.62 -26.28 6.11
C GLY A 35 -18.74 -25.06 6.37
N TYR A 36 -17.87 -25.11 7.36
CA TYR A 36 -16.91 -24.03 7.66
C TYR A 36 -15.72 -24.07 6.73
N ARG A 37 -15.19 -22.88 6.37
CA ARG A 37 -13.97 -22.76 5.60
C ARG A 37 -12.76 -23.18 6.42
N VAL A 38 -11.92 -24.02 5.83
CA VAL A 38 -10.66 -24.47 6.43
C VAL A 38 -9.51 -23.92 5.62
N TYR A 39 -8.62 -23.20 6.29
CA TYR A 39 -7.41 -22.63 5.70
C TYR A 39 -6.19 -23.47 6.07
N GLU A 40 -5.28 -23.60 5.13
CA GLU A 40 -4.01 -24.28 5.35
C GLU A 40 -3.00 -23.36 6.05
N GLU A 41 -1.95 -23.92 6.64
CA GLU A 41 -0.86 -23.14 7.26
C GLU A 41 -0.21 -22.15 6.28
N GLY A 42 -0.07 -22.54 5.03
CA GLY A 42 0.43 -21.66 3.98
C GLY A 42 -0.38 -20.38 3.78
N ALA A 43 -1.64 -20.36 4.20
CA ALA A 43 -2.46 -19.15 4.14
C ALA A 43 -1.93 -18.05 5.05
N LEU A 44 -1.44 -18.39 6.23
CA LEU A 44 -0.85 -17.42 7.15
C LEU A 44 0.38 -16.74 6.55
N GLU A 45 1.29 -17.54 6.01
CA GLU A 45 2.49 -17.03 5.33
C GLU A 45 2.12 -16.14 4.16
N ARG A 46 1.12 -16.55 3.39
CA ARG A 46 0.65 -15.78 2.24
C ARG A 46 0.06 -14.44 2.65
N LEU A 47 -0.72 -14.41 3.74
CA LEU A 47 -1.24 -13.15 4.29
C LEU A 47 -0.11 -12.22 4.74
N HIS A 48 0.92 -12.75 5.38
CA HIS A 48 2.09 -11.96 5.77
C HIS A 48 2.80 -11.36 4.55
N MET A 49 2.95 -12.13 3.48
CA MET A 49 3.54 -11.65 2.22
C MET A 49 2.71 -10.53 1.60
N ILE A 50 1.38 -10.66 1.63
CA ILE A 50 0.47 -9.61 1.14
C ILE A 50 0.63 -8.33 1.96
N GLN A 51 0.67 -8.45 3.28
CA GLN A 51 0.84 -7.30 4.18
C GLN A 51 2.17 -6.59 3.92
N ILE A 52 3.25 -7.35 3.80
CA ILE A 52 4.58 -6.79 3.50
C ILE A 52 4.54 -6.05 2.16
N GLY A 53 3.98 -6.67 1.13
CA GLY A 53 3.87 -6.06 -0.19
C GLY A 53 3.10 -4.75 -0.17
N GLN A 54 1.97 -4.70 0.52
CA GLN A 54 1.17 -3.48 0.67
C GLN A 54 1.92 -2.39 1.43
N ASN A 55 2.64 -2.75 2.49
CA ASN A 55 3.45 -1.81 3.26
C ASN A 55 4.58 -1.20 2.43
N LEU A 56 5.08 -1.94 1.45
CA LEU A 56 6.08 -1.44 0.51
C LEU A 56 5.46 -0.62 -0.63
N GLY A 57 4.15 -0.51 -0.68
CA GLY A 57 3.44 0.30 -1.66
C GLY A 57 3.02 -0.44 -2.93
N PHE A 58 3.09 -1.77 -2.95
CA PHE A 58 2.60 -2.55 -4.07
C PHE A 58 1.08 -2.61 -4.08
N THR A 59 0.50 -2.61 -5.27
CA THR A 59 -0.94 -2.84 -5.45
C THR A 59 -1.27 -4.32 -5.25
N LEU A 60 -2.51 -4.61 -4.88
CA LEU A 60 -2.98 -6.00 -4.77
C LEU A 60 -2.86 -6.74 -6.11
N GLY A 61 -3.08 -6.05 -7.22
CA GLY A 61 -2.90 -6.63 -8.56
C GLY A 61 -1.46 -7.06 -8.84
N ALA A 62 -0.49 -6.21 -8.47
CA ALA A 62 0.93 -6.54 -8.61
C ALA A 62 1.32 -7.73 -7.72
N ILE A 63 0.85 -7.73 -6.47
CA ILE A 63 1.09 -8.82 -5.53
C ILE A 63 0.50 -10.13 -6.06
N ARG A 64 -0.72 -10.10 -6.58
CA ARG A 64 -1.38 -11.28 -7.15
C ARG A 64 -0.60 -11.88 -8.31
N LYS A 65 -0.09 -11.04 -9.21
CA LYS A 65 0.71 -11.49 -10.35
C LYS A 65 1.96 -12.25 -9.89
N VAL A 66 2.66 -11.72 -8.90
CA VAL A 66 3.86 -12.35 -8.37
C VAL A 66 3.53 -13.65 -7.64
N LEU A 67 2.47 -13.66 -6.84
CA LEU A 67 2.05 -14.87 -6.10
C LEU A 67 1.58 -16.00 -7.02
N ALA A 68 1.20 -15.70 -8.25
CA ALA A 68 0.84 -16.69 -9.25
C ALA A 68 2.05 -17.37 -9.88
N LEU A 69 3.24 -16.80 -9.75
CA LEU A 69 4.49 -17.35 -10.29
C LEU A 69 5.04 -18.46 -9.40
N GLN A 70 5.82 -19.35 -9.98
CA GLN A 70 6.42 -20.48 -9.27
C GLN A 70 7.91 -20.61 -9.60
N GLY A 71 8.66 -21.21 -8.67
CA GLY A 71 10.08 -21.50 -8.85
C GLY A 71 10.93 -20.25 -9.06
N THR A 72 11.83 -20.28 -10.02
CA THR A 72 12.72 -19.17 -10.35
C THR A 72 11.96 -17.95 -10.87
N ALA A 73 10.84 -18.16 -11.57
CA ALA A 73 9.98 -17.06 -12.03
C ALA A 73 9.42 -16.25 -10.85
N TYR A 74 9.11 -16.91 -9.73
CA TYR A 74 8.65 -16.24 -8.52
C TYR A 74 9.75 -15.32 -7.94
N GLN A 75 10.96 -15.85 -7.80
CA GLN A 75 12.09 -15.08 -7.30
C GLN A 75 12.44 -13.90 -8.22
N ASP A 76 12.48 -14.15 -9.52
CA ASP A 76 12.77 -13.11 -10.52
C ASP A 76 11.69 -12.04 -10.52
N GLY A 77 10.42 -12.44 -10.40
CA GLY A 77 9.29 -11.52 -10.32
C GLY A 77 9.34 -10.64 -9.07
N LEU A 78 9.72 -11.21 -7.92
CA LEU A 78 9.91 -10.45 -6.69
C LEU A 78 11.02 -9.41 -6.85
N MET A 79 12.17 -9.81 -7.34
CA MET A 79 13.31 -8.91 -7.53
C MET A 79 12.98 -7.80 -8.52
N GLN A 80 12.38 -8.16 -9.65
CA GLN A 80 11.99 -7.20 -10.68
C GLN A 80 10.94 -6.20 -10.13
N GLY A 81 9.97 -6.69 -9.39
CA GLY A 81 8.96 -5.83 -8.76
C GLY A 81 9.56 -4.85 -7.77
N MET A 82 10.52 -5.30 -6.96
CA MET A 82 11.24 -4.43 -6.02
C MET A 82 12.06 -3.37 -6.74
N ASP A 83 12.76 -3.74 -7.80
CA ASP A 83 13.56 -2.80 -8.59
C ASP A 83 12.68 -1.72 -9.23
N LEU A 84 11.56 -2.11 -9.81
CA LEU A 84 10.59 -1.16 -10.37
C LEU A 84 10.03 -0.22 -9.30
N ARG A 85 9.71 -0.76 -8.12
CA ARG A 85 9.20 0.07 -7.01
C ARG A 85 10.25 1.06 -6.53
N LEU A 86 11.52 0.67 -6.47
CA LEU A 86 12.61 1.58 -6.12
C LEU A 86 12.73 2.73 -7.11
N VAL A 87 12.60 2.45 -8.41
CA VAL A 87 12.58 3.49 -9.45
C VAL A 87 11.40 4.46 -9.24
N GLU A 88 10.21 3.94 -8.96
CA GLU A 88 9.03 4.77 -8.67
C GLU A 88 9.26 5.68 -7.46
N ILE A 89 9.84 5.14 -6.39
CA ILE A 89 10.14 5.91 -5.18
C ILE A 89 11.15 7.01 -5.48
N ASP A 90 12.20 6.71 -6.23
CA ASP A 90 13.20 7.70 -6.61
C ASP A 90 12.57 8.84 -7.42
N GLN A 91 11.66 8.53 -8.34
CA GLN A 91 10.91 9.52 -9.10
C GLN A 91 9.99 10.38 -8.21
N LEU A 92 9.32 9.75 -7.24
CA LEU A 92 8.47 10.46 -6.27
C LEU A 92 9.32 11.39 -5.40
N MET A 93 10.48 10.95 -4.94
CA MET A 93 11.40 11.76 -4.15
C MET A 93 11.90 12.96 -4.94
N GLU A 94 12.23 12.78 -6.22
CA GLU A 94 12.62 13.86 -7.12
C GLU A 94 11.51 14.90 -7.27
N THR A 95 10.28 14.44 -7.54
CA THR A 95 9.12 15.31 -7.68
C THR A 95 8.87 16.10 -6.40
N LEU A 96 8.91 15.44 -5.24
CA LEU A 96 8.69 16.09 -3.95
C LEU A 96 9.81 17.08 -3.64
N SER A 97 11.06 16.76 -3.98
CA SER A 97 12.20 17.68 -3.82
C SER A 97 12.01 18.95 -4.65
N GLN A 98 11.58 18.83 -5.90
CA GLN A 98 11.27 19.96 -6.77
C GLN A 98 10.14 20.82 -6.23
N GLN A 99 9.08 20.21 -5.75
CA GLN A 99 7.95 20.93 -5.15
C GLN A 99 8.36 21.68 -3.88
N ARG A 100 9.21 21.05 -3.07
CA ARG A 100 9.74 21.67 -1.86
C ARG A 100 10.55 22.92 -2.19
N GLU A 101 11.45 22.83 -3.16
CA GLU A 101 12.24 23.97 -3.62
C GLU A 101 11.37 25.10 -4.15
N ALA A 102 10.34 24.75 -4.95
CA ALA A 102 9.41 25.73 -5.50
C ALA A 102 8.63 26.46 -4.39
N LEU A 103 8.22 25.73 -3.35
CA LEU A 103 7.54 26.32 -2.19
C LEU A 103 8.45 27.24 -1.39
N LEU A 104 9.71 26.85 -1.18
CA LEU A 104 10.68 27.69 -0.48
C LEU A 104 10.94 28.97 -1.25
N ASP A 105 11.08 28.89 -2.56
CA ASP A 105 11.28 30.05 -3.43
C ASP A 105 10.07 30.96 -3.44
N ALA A 106 8.87 30.41 -3.56
CA ALA A 106 7.63 31.18 -3.52
C ALA A 106 7.46 31.89 -2.17
N ARG A 107 7.76 31.20 -1.06
CA ARG A 107 7.70 31.78 0.28
C ARG A 107 8.66 32.95 0.42
N GLN A 108 9.88 32.79 -0.07
CA GLN A 108 10.89 33.84 -0.04
C GLN A 108 10.49 35.06 -0.83
N LYS A 109 9.94 34.88 -2.03
CA LYS A 109 9.43 35.98 -2.86
C LYS A 109 8.31 36.73 -2.20
N LEU A 110 7.38 36.01 -1.55
CA LEU A 110 6.29 36.66 -0.80
C LEU A 110 6.81 37.47 0.37
N LEU A 111 7.83 37.00 1.06
CA LEU A 111 8.47 37.75 2.15
C LEU A 111 9.17 39.00 1.65
N GLU A 112 9.91 38.91 0.53
CA GLU A 112 10.61 40.04 -0.09
C GLU A 112 9.65 41.11 -0.59
N LEU A 113 8.47 40.71 -1.11
CA LEU A 113 7.46 41.64 -1.57
C LEU A 113 6.63 42.26 -0.44
N GLY A 114 6.85 41.85 0.81
CA GLY A 114 6.11 42.33 1.95
C GLY A 114 4.64 41.93 1.97
N LEU A 115 4.28 40.88 1.24
CA LEU A 115 2.89 40.42 1.12
C LEU A 115 2.36 39.76 2.39
N THR A 116 3.21 39.52 3.39
CA THR A 116 2.80 39.06 4.69
C THR A 116 1.82 39.98 5.41
N GLY A 117 1.89 41.30 5.16
CA GLY A 117 0.92 42.27 5.68
C GLY A 117 -0.43 42.20 5.00
N ILE A 118 -0.51 41.74 3.76
CA ILE A 118 -1.76 41.58 3.00
C ILE A 118 -2.51 40.32 3.43
N CYS A 119 -1.79 39.30 3.89
CA CYS A 119 -2.36 38.03 4.34
C CYS A 119 -3.17 38.14 5.64
N GLN A 120 -3.10 39.25 6.36
CA GLN A 120 -3.89 39.45 7.59
C GLN A 120 -5.40 39.51 7.34
N ASN A 121 -5.81 39.77 6.11
CA ASN A 121 -7.20 39.86 5.70
C ASN A 121 -7.67 38.71 4.82
N THR A 122 -6.85 37.71 4.61
CA THR A 122 -7.25 36.53 3.84
C THR A 122 -7.96 35.53 4.75
N PRO A 123 -9.15 35.06 4.34
CA PRO A 123 -10.03 34.35 5.27
C PRO A 123 -9.58 32.94 5.55
N GLU A 124 -8.87 32.20 4.87
CA GLU A 124 -8.42 30.86 5.24
C GLU A 124 -7.17 30.43 4.49
N PRO A 125 -6.23 29.70 5.15
CA PRO A 125 -5.14 29.07 4.43
C PRO A 125 -5.70 27.99 3.50
N ILE A 126 -5.21 27.98 2.26
CA ILE A 126 -5.55 26.93 1.31
C ILE A 126 -4.87 25.65 1.80
N LEU A 127 -5.64 24.80 2.46
CA LEU A 127 -5.17 23.49 2.88
C LEU A 127 -5.41 22.48 1.76
N PRO A 128 -4.45 21.57 1.50
CA PRO A 128 -4.70 20.50 0.56
C PRO A 128 -5.88 19.65 1.06
N PRO A 129 -6.72 19.14 0.15
CA PRO A 129 -7.84 18.30 0.56
C PRO A 129 -7.33 17.06 1.28
N LYS A 130 -7.98 16.72 2.40
CA LYS A 130 -7.65 15.49 3.12
C LYS A 130 -7.86 14.30 2.18
N ARG A 131 -6.85 13.42 2.11
CA ARG A 131 -7.01 12.18 1.38
C ARG A 131 -8.13 11.37 2.02
N ARG A 132 -9.11 10.96 1.23
CA ARG A 132 -10.09 9.99 1.66
C ARG A 132 -9.39 8.63 1.83
N ARG A 133 -9.59 8.04 2.97
CA ARG A 133 -9.14 6.68 3.21
C ARG A 133 -10.09 5.68 2.55
#